data_a7ba0749b8dd44b16fbfab853b616235
#
_entry.id   a7ba0749b8dd44b16fbfab853b616235
#
_cell.length_a   1.000
_cell.length_b   1.000
_cell.length_c   1.000
_cell.angle_alpha   90.00
_cell.angle_beta   90.00
_cell.angle_gamma   90.00
#
_symmetry.space_group_name_H-M   'P 1'
#
loop_
_entity.id
_entity.type
_entity.pdbx_description
1 polymer ?
#
loop_
_entity_poly.entity_id
_entity_poly.type
_entity_poly.pdbx_seq_one_letter_code
_entity_poly.pdbx_strand_id
1 'polypeptide(L)'
;MILIRRALLALVAALALVSCATPTAPNLPPIVFVHGNGDSAALWMTTIWRFESNGWPRDRLIALNLPYPLARDDDGKPQEGRTSADEQMRNLAAEVTRVRQITGASQVVLVGNSRGGNAIRAYIQNGGGVDTVSHAILGGTPNHGVWSSAAFRPGNEFNGAGPFLSALNAPKGANGDEATPGVAWLTIRSDNNDKFAQPDGVWIGAKGTATNVTFEGPALKGATNVVLPGRDHRETSYHAEAFAQTYRFITGRDPATTAITLESRVVLDGVVTSTGPGGPTNLPLPGALVEVYATDAATGERRGAPLIRTTVGADGRWGPLATDANTPLEFVVSAAGYAIHHVYRSPFPRSSNVVHLRPERLSPADRSAAAVVTFVRPRGYFGLPRDQIVFNDQNPAPGIPPGVAGVASSRIALSDAASRTVVGDYRSGAIAERVVGRSWPAADNHLVTLELHY
;
A
#
# COMPACT_ATOMS: atom_id res chain seq x y z
N MET A 1 69.89 22.98 -10.93
CA MET A 1 68.96 22.69 -9.78
C MET A 1 67.59 23.37 -9.86
N ILE A 2 67.45 24.54 -10.42
CA ILE A 2 66.20 25.30 -10.48
C ILE A 2 65.20 24.71 -11.51
N LEU A 3 65.65 24.18 -12.64
CA LEU A 3 64.81 23.57 -13.70
C LEU A 3 64.17 22.25 -13.29
N ILE A 4 64.87 21.43 -12.46
CA ILE A 4 64.34 20.15 -11.99
C ILE A 4 63.22 20.35 -10.91
N ARG A 5 63.31 21.39 -10.08
CA ARG A 5 62.28 21.74 -9.11
C ARG A 5 60.96 22.25 -9.76
N ARG A 6 61.05 22.91 -10.90
CA ARG A 6 59.87 23.40 -11.67
C ARG A 6 59.15 22.24 -12.36
N ALA A 7 59.89 21.22 -12.85
CA ALA A 7 59.28 20.05 -13.47
C ALA A 7 58.56 19.14 -12.44
N LEU A 8 59.12 18.99 -11.21
CA LEU A 8 58.47 18.24 -10.15
C LEU A 8 57.19 18.93 -9.62
N LEU A 9 57.18 20.25 -9.51
CA LEU A 9 55.96 21.00 -9.12
C LEU A 9 54.88 20.96 -10.18
N ALA A 10 55.18 20.93 -11.46
CA ALA A 10 54.23 20.77 -12.55
C ALA A 10 53.66 19.31 -12.58
N LEU A 11 54.43 18.30 -12.24
CA LEU A 11 53.96 16.92 -12.19
C LEU A 11 53.06 16.64 -10.97
N VAL A 12 53.29 17.28 -9.83
CA VAL A 12 52.44 17.18 -8.62
C VAL A 12 51.14 17.95 -8.83
N ALA A 13 51.13 19.07 -9.53
CA ALA A 13 49.92 19.82 -9.90
C ALA A 13 49.04 19.07 -10.93
N ALA A 14 49.66 18.28 -11.84
CA ALA A 14 48.93 17.47 -12.81
C ALA A 14 48.27 16.22 -12.18
N LEU A 15 48.86 15.67 -11.10
CA LEU A 15 48.29 14.55 -10.35
C LEU A 15 47.17 14.95 -9.38
N ALA A 16 47.03 16.24 -9.00
CA ALA A 16 45.98 16.74 -8.15
C ALA A 16 44.62 17.04 -8.92
N LEU A 17 44.64 16.92 -10.24
CA LEU A 17 43.47 17.08 -11.10
C LEU A 17 42.85 15.74 -11.53
N VAL A 18 43.15 14.63 -10.87
CA VAL A 18 42.26 13.46 -10.90
C VAL A 18 41.02 13.85 -10.10
N SER A 19 40.13 14.57 -10.80
CA SER A 19 38.77 14.82 -10.38
C SER A 19 38.21 13.51 -9.85
N CYS A 20 37.91 13.46 -8.55
CA CYS A 20 36.95 12.49 -8.03
C CYS A 20 35.65 12.71 -8.81
N ALA A 21 35.50 12.07 -9.95
CA ALA A 21 34.20 11.86 -10.55
C ALA A 21 33.40 11.14 -9.46
N THR A 22 32.57 11.86 -8.72
CA THR A 22 31.55 11.27 -7.88
C THR A 22 30.85 10.25 -8.76
N PRO A 23 30.81 8.96 -8.38
CA PRO A 23 30.08 7.98 -9.16
C PRO A 23 28.70 8.56 -9.33
N THR A 24 28.30 8.88 -10.57
CA THR A 24 26.93 9.24 -10.88
C THR A 24 26.08 8.12 -10.32
N ALA A 25 25.22 8.44 -9.35
CA ALA A 25 24.27 7.49 -8.80
C ALA A 25 23.60 6.80 -9.99
N PRO A 26 23.46 5.46 -10.00
CA PRO A 26 22.88 4.76 -11.11
C PRO A 26 21.55 5.43 -11.45
N ASN A 27 21.31 5.71 -12.72
CA ASN A 27 20.07 6.38 -13.18
C ASN A 27 18.88 5.41 -13.05
N LEU A 28 18.51 5.13 -11.78
CA LEU A 28 17.42 4.23 -11.45
C LEU A 28 16.10 4.82 -11.94
N PRO A 29 15.26 4.07 -12.66
CA PRO A 29 14.01 4.58 -13.19
C PRO A 29 13.06 4.98 -12.06
N PRO A 30 12.19 5.98 -12.24
CA PRO A 30 11.11 6.24 -11.30
C PRO A 30 10.12 5.08 -11.29
N ILE A 31 9.66 4.71 -10.10
CA ILE A 31 8.65 3.67 -9.88
C ILE A 31 7.36 4.35 -9.42
N VAL A 32 6.27 4.08 -10.12
CA VAL A 32 4.93 4.53 -9.74
C VAL A 32 4.15 3.33 -9.21
N PHE A 33 3.73 3.43 -7.96
CA PHE A 33 2.99 2.39 -7.26
C PHE A 33 1.49 2.69 -7.28
N VAL A 34 0.70 1.71 -7.73
CA VAL A 34 -0.75 1.84 -7.95
C VAL A 34 -1.50 0.88 -7.03
N HIS A 35 -2.23 1.43 -6.07
CA HIS A 35 -2.97 0.64 -5.08
C HIS A 35 -4.23 -0.04 -5.65
N GLY A 36 -4.78 -1.01 -4.93
CA GLY A 36 -5.98 -1.75 -5.27
C GLY A 36 -7.29 -1.04 -4.94
N ASN A 37 -8.39 -1.79 -5.09
CA ASN A 37 -9.74 -1.31 -4.83
C ASN A 37 -9.94 -0.93 -3.35
N GLY A 38 -10.34 0.31 -3.08
CA GLY A 38 -10.57 0.81 -1.73
C GLY A 38 -9.31 1.17 -0.93
N ASP A 39 -8.12 1.01 -1.49
CA ASP A 39 -6.82 1.27 -0.85
C ASP A 39 -6.30 2.71 -1.05
N SER A 40 -5.08 2.94 -0.63
CA SER A 40 -4.36 4.21 -0.72
C SER A 40 -2.86 3.98 -0.98
N ALA A 41 -2.11 5.06 -1.15
CA ALA A 41 -0.65 5.04 -1.26
C ALA A 41 0.04 4.32 -0.09
N ALA A 42 -0.57 4.30 1.09
CA ALA A 42 0.00 3.67 2.28
C ALA A 42 0.21 2.15 2.16
N LEU A 43 -0.46 1.48 1.22
CA LEU A 43 -0.19 0.08 0.89
C LEU A 43 1.30 -0.17 0.61
N TRP A 44 1.96 0.80 -0.02
CA TRP A 44 3.31 0.66 -0.54
C TRP A 44 4.42 1.06 0.43
N MET A 45 4.10 1.48 1.66
CA MET A 45 5.05 2.00 2.64
C MET A 45 6.25 1.06 2.84
N THR A 46 6.01 -0.22 3.14
CA THR A 46 7.08 -1.19 3.38
C THR A 46 7.86 -1.57 2.12
N THR A 47 7.23 -1.52 0.95
CA THR A 47 7.89 -1.72 -0.34
C THR A 47 8.83 -0.56 -0.65
N ILE A 48 8.39 0.68 -0.44
CA ILE A 48 9.22 1.89 -0.59
C ILE A 48 10.44 1.78 0.33
N TRP A 49 10.26 1.45 1.60
CA TRP A 49 11.36 1.26 2.55
C TRP A 49 12.38 0.21 2.11
N ARG A 50 11.93 -0.90 1.47
CA ARG A 50 12.84 -1.92 0.94
C ARG A 50 13.61 -1.42 -0.28
N PHE A 51 12.98 -0.68 -1.19
CA PHE A 51 13.69 -0.06 -2.31
C PHE A 51 14.74 0.93 -1.81
N GLU A 52 14.42 1.79 -0.86
CA GLU A 52 15.37 2.71 -0.22
C GLU A 52 16.50 1.97 0.51
N SER A 53 16.19 0.85 1.18
CA SER A 53 17.21 -0.01 1.83
C SER A 53 18.18 -0.64 0.83
N ASN A 54 17.85 -0.63 -0.46
CA ASN A 54 18.68 -1.07 -1.58
C ASN A 54 19.22 0.10 -2.44
N GLY A 55 19.21 1.32 -1.89
CA GLY A 55 19.80 2.50 -2.53
C GLY A 55 18.95 3.18 -3.59
N TRP A 56 17.65 2.87 -3.68
CA TRP A 56 16.75 3.60 -4.57
C TRP A 56 16.43 4.98 -3.99
N PRO A 57 16.58 6.06 -4.76
CA PRO A 57 16.26 7.40 -4.28
C PRO A 57 14.77 7.56 -3.96
N ARG A 58 14.46 8.20 -2.82
CA ARG A 58 13.07 8.40 -2.36
C ARG A 58 12.23 9.21 -3.35
N ASP A 59 12.80 10.22 -3.99
CA ASP A 59 12.16 11.08 -4.98
C ASP A 59 11.80 10.36 -6.29
N ARG A 60 12.28 9.12 -6.45
CA ARG A 60 11.93 8.22 -7.56
C ARG A 60 10.97 7.10 -7.19
N LEU A 61 10.41 7.13 -5.98
CA LEU A 61 9.44 6.14 -5.46
C LEU A 61 8.12 6.85 -5.17
N ILE A 62 7.18 6.79 -6.10
CA ILE A 62 5.94 7.57 -6.08
C ILE A 62 4.75 6.63 -5.91
N ALA A 63 4.05 6.70 -4.77
CA ALA A 63 2.81 5.97 -4.55
C ALA A 63 1.60 6.87 -4.72
N LEU A 64 0.63 6.43 -5.52
CA LEU A 64 -0.56 7.20 -5.86
C LEU A 64 -1.62 7.13 -4.77
N ASN A 65 -2.35 8.24 -4.61
CA ASN A 65 -3.67 8.26 -4.00
C ASN A 65 -4.71 8.57 -5.08
N LEU A 66 -5.37 7.53 -5.59
CA LEU A 66 -6.50 7.72 -6.50
C LEU A 66 -7.68 8.28 -5.71
N PRO A 67 -8.30 9.40 -6.12
CA PRO A 67 -9.27 10.16 -5.29
C PRO A 67 -10.44 9.31 -4.79
N TYR A 68 -11.06 8.53 -5.69
CA TYR A 68 -12.14 7.59 -5.39
C TYR A 68 -11.65 6.17 -5.69
N PRO A 69 -11.13 5.46 -4.69
CA PRO A 69 -10.44 4.18 -4.92
C PRO A 69 -11.38 3.01 -5.21
N LEU A 70 -12.67 3.14 -4.92
CA LEU A 70 -13.66 2.09 -5.13
C LEU A 70 -14.14 2.04 -6.59
N ALA A 71 -14.25 0.81 -7.12
CA ALA A 71 -14.86 0.54 -8.40
C ALA A 71 -16.37 0.73 -8.38
N ARG A 72 -16.95 1.08 -9.52
CA ARG A 72 -18.41 1.06 -9.72
C ARG A 72 -18.96 -0.36 -9.67
N ASP A 73 -20.20 -0.51 -9.30
CA ASP A 73 -20.90 -1.80 -9.36
C ASP A 73 -21.16 -2.23 -10.82
N ASP A 74 -21.40 -1.23 -11.69
CA ASP A 74 -21.46 -1.37 -13.15
C ASP A 74 -20.56 -0.27 -13.74
N ASP A 75 -19.49 -0.66 -14.41
CA ASP A 75 -18.44 0.26 -14.90
C ASP A 75 -18.99 1.30 -15.88
N GLY A 76 -20.02 0.95 -16.66
CA GLY A 76 -20.68 1.82 -17.62
C GLY A 76 -21.67 2.83 -17.01
N LYS A 77 -21.97 2.75 -15.70
CA LYS A 77 -22.96 3.61 -15.05
C LYS A 77 -22.30 4.53 -14.02
N PRO A 78 -22.54 5.85 -14.07
CA PRO A 78 -22.07 6.77 -13.04
C PRO A 78 -22.55 6.34 -11.65
N GLN A 79 -21.63 6.36 -10.67
CA GLN A 79 -21.92 6.05 -9.27
C GLN A 79 -21.12 6.99 -8.37
N GLU A 80 -21.83 7.65 -7.45
CA GLU A 80 -21.23 8.62 -6.55
C GLU A 80 -20.10 8.01 -5.70
N GLY A 81 -18.98 8.70 -5.59
CA GLY A 81 -17.83 8.29 -4.79
C GLY A 81 -17.06 7.08 -5.33
N ARG A 82 -17.30 6.70 -6.60
CA ARG A 82 -16.67 5.55 -7.27
C ARG A 82 -16.17 5.91 -8.65
N THR A 83 -15.16 5.16 -9.13
CA THR A 83 -14.56 5.38 -10.44
C THR A 83 -14.78 4.19 -11.36
N SER A 84 -14.92 4.47 -12.66
CA SER A 84 -14.81 3.45 -13.71
C SER A 84 -13.35 3.04 -13.93
N ALA A 85 -13.15 1.94 -14.63
CA ALA A 85 -11.83 1.49 -15.09
C ALA A 85 -11.14 2.53 -15.97
N ASP A 86 -11.91 3.21 -16.85
CA ASP A 86 -11.40 4.26 -17.73
C ASP A 86 -10.98 5.53 -16.96
N GLU A 87 -11.77 5.97 -15.98
CA GLU A 87 -11.38 7.10 -15.11
C GLU A 87 -10.11 6.81 -14.32
N GLN A 88 -9.97 5.57 -13.84
CA GLN A 88 -8.75 5.15 -13.12
C GLN A 88 -7.53 5.13 -14.05
N MET A 89 -7.69 4.63 -15.26
CA MET A 89 -6.64 4.66 -16.29
C MET A 89 -6.21 6.10 -16.58
N ARG A 90 -7.15 7.04 -16.77
CA ARG A 90 -6.82 8.46 -17.02
C ARG A 90 -6.08 9.11 -15.85
N ASN A 91 -6.48 8.82 -14.60
CA ASN A 91 -5.77 9.31 -13.42
C ASN A 91 -4.33 8.78 -13.38
N LEU A 92 -4.11 7.51 -13.72
CA LEU A 92 -2.77 6.93 -13.82
C LEU A 92 -1.96 7.59 -14.95
N ALA A 93 -2.55 7.82 -16.13
CA ALA A 93 -1.89 8.48 -17.26
C ALA A 93 -1.41 9.90 -16.91
N ALA A 94 -2.26 10.67 -16.21
CA ALA A 94 -1.91 12.01 -15.73
C ALA A 94 -0.72 11.95 -14.75
N GLU A 95 -0.72 11.00 -13.83
CA GLU A 95 0.35 10.86 -12.85
C GLU A 95 1.66 10.38 -13.50
N VAL A 96 1.63 9.42 -14.43
CA VAL A 96 2.83 9.01 -15.18
C VAL A 96 3.42 10.22 -15.92
N THR A 97 2.59 11.05 -16.54
CA THR A 97 3.03 12.27 -17.20
C THR A 97 3.71 13.21 -16.22
N ARG A 98 3.11 13.46 -15.05
CA ARG A 98 3.68 14.29 -13.99
C ARG A 98 5.03 13.75 -13.49
N VAL A 99 5.11 12.43 -13.22
CA VAL A 99 6.34 11.79 -12.72
C VAL A 99 7.46 11.91 -13.76
N ARG A 100 7.18 11.69 -15.03
CA ARG A 100 8.18 11.86 -16.10
C ARG A 100 8.68 13.30 -16.17
N GLN A 101 7.80 14.27 -16.02
CA GLN A 101 8.16 15.70 -16.02
C GLN A 101 9.08 16.06 -14.85
N ILE A 102 8.74 15.67 -13.62
CA ILE A 102 9.53 16.03 -12.43
C ILE A 102 10.85 15.27 -12.31
N THR A 103 10.93 14.06 -12.88
CA THR A 103 12.14 13.23 -12.82
C THR A 103 13.03 13.32 -14.05
N GLY A 104 12.53 13.91 -15.14
CA GLY A 104 13.20 13.94 -16.45
C GLY A 104 13.31 12.56 -17.12
N ALA A 105 12.64 11.54 -16.60
CA ALA A 105 12.71 10.18 -17.14
C ALA A 105 11.87 10.03 -18.39
N SER A 106 12.39 9.34 -19.42
CA SER A 106 11.63 8.99 -20.62
C SER A 106 10.56 7.92 -20.36
N GLN A 107 10.85 7.00 -19.44
CA GLN A 107 9.95 5.90 -19.05
C GLN A 107 9.92 5.73 -17.54
N VAL A 108 8.83 5.13 -17.05
CA VAL A 108 8.63 4.74 -15.64
C VAL A 108 8.49 3.23 -15.52
N VAL A 109 8.68 2.72 -14.32
CA VAL A 109 8.23 1.39 -13.91
C VAL A 109 6.88 1.53 -13.22
N LEU A 110 5.92 0.66 -13.54
CA LEU A 110 4.63 0.60 -12.88
C LEU A 110 4.52 -0.67 -12.03
N VAL A 111 4.13 -0.52 -10.77
CA VAL A 111 3.90 -1.63 -9.83
C VAL A 111 2.48 -1.49 -9.28
N GLY A 112 1.63 -2.46 -9.56
CA GLY A 112 0.22 -2.41 -9.18
C GLY A 112 -0.21 -3.59 -8.30
N ASN A 113 -1.15 -3.31 -7.39
CA ASN A 113 -1.87 -4.34 -6.65
C ASN A 113 -3.31 -4.42 -7.13
N SER A 114 -3.81 -5.65 -7.34
CA SER A 114 -5.23 -5.89 -7.57
C SER A 114 -5.79 -5.04 -8.73
N ARG A 115 -6.83 -4.21 -8.47
CA ARG A 115 -7.40 -3.23 -9.41
C ARG A 115 -6.35 -2.32 -10.05
N GLY A 116 -5.31 -1.94 -9.25
CA GLY A 116 -4.22 -1.11 -9.75
C GLY A 116 -3.46 -1.76 -10.90
N GLY A 117 -3.33 -3.09 -10.90
CA GLY A 117 -2.76 -3.82 -12.01
C GLY A 117 -3.62 -3.79 -13.28
N ASN A 118 -4.96 -3.85 -13.13
CA ASN A 118 -5.87 -3.69 -14.26
C ASN A 118 -5.80 -2.27 -14.84
N ALA A 119 -5.66 -1.25 -13.99
CA ALA A 119 -5.44 0.13 -14.44
C ALA A 119 -4.13 0.27 -15.23
N ILE A 120 -3.06 -0.39 -14.78
CA ILE A 120 -1.77 -0.44 -15.50
C ILE A 120 -1.95 -1.10 -16.87
N ARG A 121 -2.63 -2.24 -16.93
CA ARG A 121 -2.92 -2.91 -18.21
C ARG A 121 -3.72 -2.03 -19.15
N ALA A 122 -4.78 -1.39 -18.66
CA ALA A 122 -5.60 -0.47 -19.44
C ALA A 122 -4.80 0.73 -19.93
N TYR A 123 -3.95 1.32 -19.10
CA TYR A 123 -3.10 2.44 -19.47
C TYR A 123 -2.10 2.07 -20.56
N ILE A 124 -1.43 0.93 -20.43
CA ILE A 124 -0.46 0.48 -21.44
C ILE A 124 -1.16 0.17 -22.76
N GLN A 125 -2.33 -0.48 -22.73
CA GLN A 125 -3.05 -0.86 -23.93
C GLN A 125 -3.74 0.32 -24.65
N ASN A 126 -4.36 1.23 -23.88
CA ASN A 126 -5.30 2.22 -24.41
C ASN A 126 -4.92 3.67 -24.11
N GLY A 127 -4.03 3.91 -23.13
CA GLY A 127 -3.68 5.23 -22.63
C GLY A 127 -2.33 5.77 -23.08
N GLY A 128 -1.66 5.13 -24.05
CA GLY A 128 -0.33 5.54 -24.53
C GLY A 128 0.83 5.05 -23.64
N GLY A 129 0.60 4.05 -22.80
CA GLY A 129 1.61 3.54 -21.86
C GLY A 129 2.76 2.79 -22.53
N VAL A 130 2.60 2.26 -23.75
CA VAL A 130 3.65 1.50 -24.47
C VAL A 130 4.95 2.31 -24.59
N ASP A 131 4.85 3.61 -24.87
CA ASP A 131 6.02 4.46 -25.05
C ASP A 131 6.61 5.00 -23.74
N THR A 132 5.84 4.94 -22.65
CA THR A 132 6.15 5.60 -21.38
C THR A 132 6.45 4.67 -20.22
N VAL A 133 6.25 3.35 -20.41
CA VAL A 133 6.44 2.31 -19.40
C VAL A 133 7.48 1.31 -19.88
N SER A 134 8.50 1.07 -19.07
CA SER A 134 9.51 0.05 -19.35
C SER A 134 9.13 -1.32 -18.78
N HIS A 135 8.61 -1.34 -17.55
CA HIS A 135 8.24 -2.55 -16.83
C HIS A 135 6.88 -2.37 -16.15
N ALA A 136 6.07 -3.41 -16.19
CA ALA A 136 4.78 -3.49 -15.51
C ALA A 136 4.75 -4.73 -14.60
N ILE A 137 4.59 -4.51 -13.31
CA ILE A 137 4.55 -5.54 -12.28
C ILE A 137 3.16 -5.58 -11.64
N LEU A 138 2.51 -6.73 -11.66
CA LEU A 138 1.12 -6.93 -11.28
C LEU A 138 1.04 -7.92 -10.12
N GLY A 139 0.83 -7.43 -8.89
CA GLY A 139 0.66 -8.25 -7.70
C GLY A 139 -0.82 -8.50 -7.37
N GLY A 140 -1.25 -9.76 -7.25
CA GLY A 140 -2.64 -10.13 -6.95
C GLY A 140 -3.67 -9.54 -7.93
N THR A 141 -3.24 -9.19 -9.14
CA THR A 141 -4.13 -8.60 -10.14
C THR A 141 -5.07 -9.66 -10.70
N PRO A 142 -6.39 -9.43 -10.66
CA PRO A 142 -7.37 -10.38 -11.20
C PRO A 142 -7.41 -10.28 -12.74
N ASN A 143 -6.34 -10.76 -13.40
CA ASN A 143 -6.19 -10.65 -14.85
C ASN A 143 -7.34 -11.29 -15.63
N HIS A 144 -7.94 -12.35 -15.09
CA HIS A 144 -9.09 -13.05 -15.66
C HIS A 144 -10.35 -12.90 -14.79
N GLY A 145 -10.36 -11.91 -13.88
CA GLY A 145 -11.48 -11.57 -13.03
C GLY A 145 -11.41 -12.16 -11.61
N VAL A 146 -12.29 -11.69 -10.76
CA VAL A 146 -12.59 -12.23 -9.43
C VAL A 146 -13.77 -13.22 -9.52
N TRP A 147 -14.58 -13.05 -10.52
CA TRP A 147 -15.57 -14.01 -11.02
C TRP A 147 -15.62 -13.92 -12.57
N SER A 148 -16.12 -14.97 -13.19
CA SER A 148 -16.33 -15.02 -14.65
C SER A 148 -17.73 -15.55 -14.91
N SER A 149 -18.69 -14.66 -15.16
CA SER A 149 -20.10 -15.01 -15.35
C SER A 149 -20.83 -13.99 -16.23
N ALA A 150 -21.49 -14.47 -17.27
CA ALA A 150 -22.33 -13.61 -18.12
C ALA A 150 -23.60 -13.10 -17.39
N ALA A 151 -24.05 -13.80 -16.35
CA ALA A 151 -25.30 -13.48 -15.65
C ALA A 151 -25.06 -12.67 -14.36
N PHE A 152 -23.94 -12.84 -13.67
CA PHE A 152 -23.68 -12.20 -12.39
C PHE A 152 -22.84 -10.93 -12.58
N ARG A 153 -23.42 -9.77 -12.29
CA ARG A 153 -22.80 -8.44 -12.40
C ARG A 153 -22.03 -8.26 -13.73
N PRO A 154 -22.70 -8.37 -14.88
CA PRO A 154 -22.06 -8.45 -16.20
C PRO A 154 -21.25 -7.20 -16.57
N GLY A 155 -21.66 -6.02 -16.10
CA GLY A 155 -20.97 -4.73 -16.35
C GLY A 155 -19.87 -4.37 -15.36
N ASN A 156 -19.56 -5.23 -14.38
CA ASN A 156 -18.54 -4.92 -13.38
C ASN A 156 -17.13 -5.16 -13.93
N GLU A 157 -16.18 -4.27 -13.63
CA GLU A 157 -14.79 -4.36 -14.12
C GLU A 157 -14.02 -5.60 -13.63
N PHE A 158 -14.48 -6.27 -12.56
CA PHE A 158 -13.86 -7.49 -12.02
C PHE A 158 -14.42 -8.79 -12.61
N ASN A 159 -15.39 -8.70 -13.52
CA ASN A 159 -15.97 -9.85 -14.18
C ASN A 159 -15.10 -10.29 -15.36
N GLY A 160 -14.51 -11.48 -15.30
CA GLY A 160 -13.70 -12.05 -16.37
C GLY A 160 -14.46 -12.24 -17.68
N ALA A 161 -15.78 -12.49 -17.63
CA ALA A 161 -16.66 -12.54 -18.79
C ALA A 161 -17.24 -11.16 -19.18
N GLY A 162 -16.89 -10.10 -18.44
CA GLY A 162 -17.36 -8.74 -18.69
C GLY A 162 -16.59 -8.03 -19.80
N PRO A 163 -17.11 -6.93 -20.34
CA PRO A 163 -16.53 -6.25 -21.49
C PRO A 163 -15.11 -5.71 -21.24
N PHE A 164 -14.84 -5.19 -20.03
CA PHE A 164 -13.54 -4.62 -19.71
C PHE A 164 -12.41 -5.66 -19.75
N LEU A 165 -12.51 -6.75 -18.99
CA LEU A 165 -11.46 -7.78 -18.96
C LEU A 165 -11.40 -8.56 -20.26
N SER A 166 -12.52 -8.82 -20.95
CA SER A 166 -12.53 -9.42 -22.27
C SER A 166 -11.73 -8.58 -23.29
N ALA A 167 -11.86 -7.26 -23.25
CA ALA A 167 -11.08 -6.37 -24.10
C ALA A 167 -9.59 -6.33 -23.72
N LEU A 168 -9.26 -6.35 -22.42
CA LEU A 168 -7.87 -6.43 -21.96
C LEU A 168 -7.19 -7.74 -22.30
N ASN A 169 -7.94 -8.86 -22.31
CA ASN A 169 -7.43 -10.20 -22.60
C ASN A 169 -7.52 -10.58 -24.08
N ALA A 170 -8.03 -9.68 -24.93
CA ALA A 170 -8.06 -9.95 -26.37
C ALA A 170 -6.63 -10.24 -26.88
N PRO A 171 -6.46 -11.28 -27.73
CA PRO A 171 -5.15 -11.68 -28.24
C PRO A 171 -4.42 -10.55 -28.95
N LYS A 172 -3.11 -10.39 -28.66
CA LYS A 172 -2.23 -9.37 -29.25
C LYS A 172 -1.02 -10.02 -29.90
N GLY A 173 -0.55 -9.39 -30.98
CA GLY A 173 0.60 -9.88 -31.72
C GLY A 173 0.43 -11.27 -32.32
N ALA A 174 1.50 -11.78 -32.93
CA ALA A 174 1.48 -13.06 -33.65
C ALA A 174 1.30 -14.29 -32.72
N ASN A 175 1.71 -14.17 -31.45
CA ASN A 175 1.64 -15.25 -30.47
C ASN A 175 0.27 -15.30 -29.75
N GLY A 176 -0.60 -14.33 -29.99
CA GLY A 176 -1.88 -14.21 -29.31
C GLY A 176 -1.72 -13.95 -27.81
N ASP A 177 -0.76 -13.11 -27.43
CA ASP A 177 -0.51 -12.72 -26.04
C ASP A 177 -1.63 -11.82 -25.50
N GLU A 178 -1.91 -11.90 -24.20
CA GLU A 178 -2.84 -11.02 -23.50
C GLU A 178 -2.13 -9.76 -22.95
N ALA A 179 -0.83 -9.88 -22.70
CA ALA A 179 0.03 -8.75 -22.34
C ALA A 179 0.33 -7.91 -23.60
N THR A 180 0.22 -6.58 -23.48
CA THR A 180 0.51 -5.68 -24.60
C THR A 180 2.01 -5.69 -24.91
N PRO A 181 2.43 -5.94 -26.17
CA PRO A 181 3.83 -5.95 -26.56
C PRO A 181 4.53 -4.60 -26.32
N GLY A 182 5.88 -4.63 -26.22
CA GLY A 182 6.70 -3.41 -26.05
C GLY A 182 7.01 -3.05 -24.61
N VAL A 183 6.40 -3.70 -23.62
CA VAL A 183 6.65 -3.54 -22.20
C VAL A 183 7.07 -4.87 -21.59
N ALA A 184 7.96 -4.88 -20.61
CA ALA A 184 8.29 -6.08 -19.84
C ALA A 184 7.24 -6.32 -18.75
N TRP A 185 6.65 -7.52 -18.70
CA TRP A 185 5.54 -7.86 -17.81
C TRP A 185 5.93 -8.93 -16.79
N LEU A 186 5.62 -8.66 -15.51
CA LEU A 186 5.69 -9.62 -14.41
C LEU A 186 4.32 -9.68 -13.73
N THR A 187 3.80 -10.89 -13.50
CA THR A 187 2.67 -11.10 -12.59
C THR A 187 3.10 -11.91 -11.39
N ILE A 188 2.63 -11.52 -10.22
CA ILE A 188 2.87 -12.22 -8.96
C ILE A 188 1.50 -12.57 -8.38
N ARG A 189 1.18 -13.85 -8.27
CA ARG A 189 -0.05 -14.37 -7.67
C ARG A 189 0.24 -15.28 -6.50
N SER A 190 -0.75 -15.52 -5.68
CA SER A 190 -0.70 -16.51 -4.60
C SER A 190 -1.24 -17.86 -5.04
N ASP A 191 -1.32 -18.77 -4.10
CA ASP A 191 -2.06 -20.02 -4.13
C ASP A 191 -3.51 -19.80 -3.63
N ASN A 192 -4.12 -20.83 -3.05
CA ASN A 192 -5.47 -20.78 -2.48
C ASN A 192 -5.64 -19.78 -1.31
N ASN A 193 -4.60 -19.08 -0.88
CA ASN A 193 -4.69 -18.09 0.19
C ASN A 193 -5.13 -16.69 -0.31
N ASP A 194 -5.21 -16.48 -1.62
CA ASP A 194 -5.81 -15.28 -2.18
C ASP A 194 -7.34 -15.36 -2.10
N LYS A 195 -7.95 -14.48 -1.29
CA LYS A 195 -9.40 -14.44 -1.09
C LYS A 195 -10.21 -14.13 -2.35
N PHE A 196 -9.61 -13.50 -3.35
CA PHE A 196 -10.27 -13.16 -4.60
C PHE A 196 -10.04 -14.19 -5.71
N ALA A 197 -9.37 -15.30 -5.39
CA ALA A 197 -9.23 -16.45 -6.27
C ALA A 197 -9.95 -17.69 -5.70
N GLN A 198 -11.15 -17.49 -5.13
CA GLN A 198 -11.96 -18.54 -4.48
C GLN A 198 -13.21 -18.86 -5.28
N PRO A 199 -13.59 -20.16 -5.38
CA PRO A 199 -14.69 -20.61 -6.25
C PRO A 199 -16.10 -20.38 -5.68
N ASP A 200 -16.25 -20.07 -4.38
CA ASP A 200 -17.50 -20.20 -3.62
C ASP A 200 -18.29 -18.89 -3.44
N GLY A 201 -17.76 -17.78 -3.96
CA GLY A 201 -18.40 -16.46 -3.89
C GLY A 201 -18.45 -15.78 -2.52
N VAL A 202 -17.88 -16.37 -1.48
CA VAL A 202 -17.89 -15.82 -0.10
C VAL A 202 -17.29 -14.42 -0.06
N TRP A 203 -16.14 -14.24 -0.68
CA TRP A 203 -15.38 -12.99 -0.61
C TRP A 203 -15.87 -11.89 -1.56
N ILE A 204 -16.82 -12.20 -2.44
CA ILE A 204 -17.49 -11.22 -3.31
C ILE A 204 -18.90 -10.88 -2.82
N GLY A 205 -19.26 -11.32 -1.60
CA GLY A 205 -20.58 -11.08 -1.00
C GLY A 205 -21.70 -11.86 -1.67
N ALA A 206 -21.40 -13.00 -2.30
CA ALA A 206 -22.36 -13.86 -3.01
C ALA A 206 -22.13 -15.33 -2.66
N LYS A 207 -22.08 -15.65 -1.35
CA LYS A 207 -21.86 -17.01 -0.84
C LYS A 207 -22.78 -18.03 -1.53
N GLY A 208 -22.16 -19.12 -2.01
CA GLY A 208 -22.84 -20.16 -2.77
C GLY A 208 -22.99 -19.88 -4.25
N THR A 209 -22.54 -18.72 -4.75
CA THR A 209 -22.46 -18.44 -6.18
C THR A 209 -21.10 -18.88 -6.71
N ALA A 210 -21.06 -19.76 -7.70
CA ALA A 210 -19.81 -20.16 -8.35
C ALA A 210 -19.16 -18.94 -9.02
N THR A 211 -17.90 -18.67 -8.65
CA THR A 211 -17.14 -17.57 -9.27
C THR A 211 -16.57 -17.95 -10.62
N ASN A 212 -16.38 -19.26 -10.90
CA ASN A 212 -15.62 -19.79 -12.04
C ASN A 212 -14.17 -19.29 -12.10
N VAL A 213 -13.63 -18.86 -10.97
CA VAL A 213 -12.25 -18.39 -10.80
C VAL A 213 -11.61 -19.15 -9.65
N THR A 214 -10.38 -19.62 -9.86
CA THR A 214 -9.57 -20.28 -8.84
C THR A 214 -8.13 -19.80 -8.94
N PHE A 215 -7.33 -20.08 -7.91
CA PHE A 215 -5.89 -19.78 -7.94
C PHE A 215 -5.12 -20.58 -8.99
N GLU A 216 -5.64 -21.71 -9.46
CA GLU A 216 -5.08 -22.53 -10.55
C GLU A 216 -5.48 -22.02 -11.94
N GLY A 217 -6.30 -20.95 -12.03
CA GLY A 217 -6.76 -20.36 -13.26
C GLY A 217 -5.60 -19.90 -14.17
N PRO A 218 -5.91 -19.52 -15.43
CA PRO A 218 -4.88 -19.21 -16.42
C PRO A 218 -3.95 -18.10 -15.97
N ALA A 219 -2.69 -18.20 -16.33
CA ALA A 219 -1.71 -17.14 -16.18
C ALA A 219 -1.89 -16.09 -17.27
N LEU A 220 -1.43 -14.85 -17.04
CA LEU A 220 -1.43 -13.80 -18.07
C LEU A 220 -0.46 -14.20 -19.18
N LYS A 221 -0.98 -14.47 -20.36
CA LYS A 221 -0.19 -14.91 -21.52
C LYS A 221 0.67 -13.76 -22.04
N GLY A 222 1.95 -14.03 -22.29
CA GLY A 222 2.93 -13.02 -22.71
C GLY A 222 3.63 -12.31 -21.55
N ALA A 223 3.38 -12.70 -20.28
CA ALA A 223 4.07 -12.19 -19.10
C ALA A 223 4.95 -13.26 -18.43
N THR A 224 5.96 -12.83 -17.70
CA THR A 224 6.60 -13.65 -16.66
C THR A 224 5.62 -13.85 -15.53
N ASN A 225 5.32 -15.10 -15.16
CA ASN A 225 4.33 -15.40 -14.13
C ASN A 225 4.99 -16.11 -12.95
N VAL A 226 4.81 -15.57 -11.74
CA VAL A 226 5.36 -16.08 -10.48
C VAL A 226 4.23 -16.40 -9.51
N VAL A 227 4.33 -17.52 -8.82
CA VAL A 227 3.44 -17.91 -7.72
C VAL A 227 4.21 -17.81 -6.41
N LEU A 228 3.67 -17.10 -5.43
CA LEU A 228 4.18 -17.02 -4.05
C LEU A 228 3.20 -17.72 -3.11
N PRO A 229 3.46 -18.99 -2.75
CA PRO A 229 2.54 -19.76 -1.92
C PRO A 229 2.36 -19.15 -0.53
N GLY A 230 1.16 -19.29 0.03
CA GLY A 230 0.83 -18.86 1.37
C GLY A 230 0.70 -17.35 1.56
N ARG A 231 0.81 -16.55 0.50
CA ARG A 231 0.65 -15.09 0.58
C ARG A 231 -0.83 -14.71 0.43
N ASP A 232 -1.27 -13.70 1.19
CA ASP A 232 -2.60 -13.13 0.97
C ASP A 232 -2.63 -12.26 -0.30
N HIS A 233 -3.82 -11.83 -0.70
CA HIS A 233 -4.04 -11.02 -1.89
C HIS A 233 -3.16 -9.77 -2.00
N ARG A 234 -2.91 -9.07 -0.88
CA ARG A 234 -2.09 -7.85 -0.85
C ARG A 234 -0.61 -8.17 -0.71
N GLU A 235 -0.25 -9.22 0.04
CA GLU A 235 1.13 -9.68 0.22
C GLU A 235 1.84 -10.01 -1.10
N THR A 236 1.10 -10.41 -2.13
CA THR A 236 1.64 -10.59 -3.49
C THR A 236 2.28 -9.33 -4.07
N SER A 237 2.07 -8.17 -3.45
CA SER A 237 2.60 -6.88 -3.90
C SER A 237 3.65 -6.30 -2.98
N TYR A 238 3.51 -6.44 -1.65
CA TYR A 238 4.37 -5.74 -0.69
C TYR A 238 5.23 -6.66 0.19
N HIS A 239 4.96 -7.97 0.23
CA HIS A 239 5.76 -8.91 1.02
C HIS A 239 7.23 -8.90 0.57
N ALA A 240 8.14 -9.27 1.47
CA ALA A 240 9.58 -9.30 1.18
C ALA A 240 9.95 -10.16 -0.04
N GLU A 241 9.26 -11.28 -0.24
CA GLU A 241 9.45 -12.15 -1.42
C GLU A 241 8.93 -11.49 -2.70
N ALA A 242 7.76 -10.82 -2.65
CA ALA A 242 7.22 -10.07 -3.78
C ALA A 242 8.14 -8.90 -4.17
N PHE A 243 8.68 -8.20 -3.17
CA PHE A 243 9.71 -7.19 -3.39
C PHE A 243 10.95 -7.77 -4.08
N ALA A 244 11.47 -8.92 -3.64
CA ALA A 244 12.64 -9.55 -4.25
C ALA A 244 12.40 -9.90 -5.73
N GLN A 245 11.23 -10.46 -6.07
CA GLN A 245 10.84 -10.73 -7.47
C GLN A 245 10.74 -9.44 -8.28
N THR A 246 10.09 -8.41 -7.74
CA THR A 246 9.94 -7.10 -8.37
C THR A 246 11.30 -6.45 -8.63
N TYR A 247 12.18 -6.42 -7.61
CA TYR A 247 13.50 -5.83 -7.72
C TYR A 247 14.37 -6.54 -8.76
N ARG A 248 14.38 -7.88 -8.72
CA ARG A 248 15.11 -8.70 -9.71
C ARG A 248 14.60 -8.46 -11.13
N PHE A 249 13.29 -8.37 -11.30
CA PHE A 249 12.68 -8.16 -12.61
C PHE A 249 13.06 -6.79 -13.20
N ILE A 250 13.10 -5.73 -12.38
CA ILE A 250 13.46 -4.38 -12.83
C ILE A 250 14.96 -4.26 -13.10
N THR A 251 15.81 -4.88 -12.27
CA THR A 251 17.25 -4.63 -12.27
C THR A 251 18.09 -5.74 -12.90
N GLY A 252 17.51 -6.91 -13.15
CA GLY A 252 18.21 -8.12 -13.59
C GLY A 252 19.06 -8.80 -12.49
N ARG A 253 19.01 -8.34 -11.24
CA ARG A 253 19.79 -8.86 -10.11
C ARG A 253 18.98 -8.89 -8.82
N ASP A 254 19.39 -9.73 -7.87
CA ASP A 254 18.77 -9.78 -6.55
C ASP A 254 19.00 -8.49 -5.75
N PRO A 255 18.06 -8.11 -4.86
CA PRO A 255 18.30 -7.04 -3.91
C PRO A 255 19.41 -7.45 -2.93
N ALA A 256 20.22 -6.49 -2.48
CA ALA A 256 21.22 -6.71 -1.44
C ALA A 256 20.59 -7.16 -0.12
N THR A 257 19.38 -6.72 0.15
CA THR A 257 18.58 -7.12 1.31
C THR A 257 17.08 -7.04 1.04
N THR A 258 16.32 -7.93 1.64
CA THR A 258 14.84 -7.82 1.73
C THR A 258 14.39 -7.23 3.06
N ALA A 259 15.30 -7.06 4.02
CA ALA A 259 15.05 -6.37 5.28
C ALA A 259 14.94 -4.85 5.07
N ILE A 260 14.25 -4.19 5.99
CA ILE A 260 14.18 -2.74 6.06
C ILE A 260 15.28 -2.25 7.00
N THR A 261 16.21 -1.44 6.47
CA THR A 261 17.30 -0.84 7.26
C THR A 261 16.79 0.38 8.02
N LEU A 262 17.19 0.51 9.28
CA LEU A 262 16.79 1.65 10.12
C LEU A 262 17.43 2.95 9.65
N GLU A 263 16.69 4.05 9.77
CA GLU A 263 17.23 5.42 9.67
C GLU A 263 17.48 5.99 11.06
N SER A 264 18.57 6.73 11.22
CA SER A 264 18.89 7.39 12.50
C SER A 264 17.96 8.57 12.81
N ARG A 265 17.42 9.21 11.78
CA ARG A 265 16.44 10.30 11.85
C ARG A 265 15.29 9.99 10.92
N VAL A 266 14.12 9.83 11.47
CA VAL A 266 12.90 9.54 10.74
C VAL A 266 12.09 10.83 10.54
N VAL A 267 11.64 11.08 9.31
CA VAL A 267 10.70 12.16 8.99
C VAL A 267 9.41 11.56 8.47
N LEU A 268 8.32 11.84 9.14
CA LEU A 268 7.00 11.34 8.79
C LEU A 268 6.13 12.45 8.21
N ASP A 269 5.44 12.12 7.14
CA ASP A 269 4.46 12.98 6.49
C ASP A 269 3.39 12.11 5.82
N GLY A 270 2.27 12.72 5.49
CA GLY A 270 1.20 12.01 4.84
C GLY A 270 -0.08 12.83 4.73
N VAL A 271 -1.20 12.14 4.58
CA VAL A 271 -2.48 12.79 4.34
C VAL A 271 -3.56 12.33 5.32
N VAL A 272 -4.46 13.24 5.66
CA VAL A 272 -5.74 12.94 6.30
C VAL A 272 -6.81 12.92 5.22
N THR A 273 -7.55 11.83 5.11
CA THR A 273 -8.58 11.66 4.08
C THR A 273 -9.96 11.43 4.66
N SER A 274 -10.98 11.66 3.84
CA SER A 274 -12.37 11.57 4.23
C SER A 274 -13.02 10.23 3.88
N THR A 275 -14.21 10.01 4.43
CA THR A 275 -15.15 8.97 4.00
C THR A 275 -16.40 9.66 3.45
N GLY A 276 -16.69 9.41 2.17
CA GLY A 276 -17.87 9.95 1.48
C GLY A 276 -19.10 9.01 1.52
N PRO A 277 -20.20 9.38 0.87
CA PRO A 277 -21.40 8.54 0.78
C PRO A 277 -21.15 7.17 0.14
N GLY A 278 -20.27 7.11 -0.87
CA GLY A 278 -19.89 5.87 -1.58
C GLY A 278 -18.91 4.97 -0.83
N GLY A 279 -18.38 5.40 0.33
CA GLY A 279 -17.38 4.70 1.11
C GLY A 279 -16.08 5.49 1.29
N PRO A 280 -14.95 4.81 1.57
CA PRO A 280 -13.67 5.47 1.78
C PRO A 280 -13.20 6.21 0.52
N THR A 281 -12.67 7.44 0.73
CA THR A 281 -12.04 8.24 -0.33
C THR A 281 -10.58 8.51 0.01
N ASN A 282 -9.78 8.90 -0.98
CA ASN A 282 -8.44 9.45 -0.76
C ASN A 282 -8.44 11.00 -0.94
N LEU A 283 -9.63 11.60 -0.91
CA LEU A 283 -9.77 13.06 -0.91
C LEU A 283 -9.31 13.63 0.43
N PRO A 284 -8.63 14.78 0.42
CA PRO A 284 -8.27 15.51 1.63
C PRO A 284 -9.45 15.74 2.58
N LEU A 285 -9.17 15.80 3.87
CA LEU A 285 -10.11 16.24 4.92
C LEU A 285 -9.62 17.57 5.54
N PRO A 286 -9.80 18.73 4.86
CA PRO A 286 -9.37 20.01 5.38
C PRO A 286 -10.07 20.34 6.69
N GLY A 287 -9.35 21.05 7.59
CA GLY A 287 -9.86 21.44 8.91
C GLY A 287 -9.74 20.34 9.97
N ALA A 288 -9.32 19.12 9.61
CA ALA A 288 -8.98 18.11 10.61
C ALA A 288 -7.80 18.59 11.45
N LEU A 289 -7.88 18.44 12.77
CA LEU A 289 -6.76 18.64 13.69
C LEU A 289 -6.00 17.33 13.86
N VAL A 290 -4.70 17.35 13.64
CA VAL A 290 -3.80 16.22 13.90
C VAL A 290 -2.84 16.58 15.01
N GLU A 291 -2.79 15.73 16.04
CA GLU A 291 -1.78 15.76 17.09
C GLU A 291 -1.04 14.43 17.10
N VAL A 292 0.28 14.45 17.22
CA VAL A 292 1.08 13.23 17.32
C VAL A 292 1.87 13.25 18.61
N TYR A 293 1.76 12.16 19.37
CA TYR A 293 2.42 11.99 20.66
C TYR A 293 3.42 10.84 20.60
N ALA A 294 4.57 11.00 21.22
CA ALA A 294 5.40 9.88 21.60
C ALA A 294 4.71 9.09 22.72
N THR A 295 4.75 7.76 22.66
CA THR A 295 4.13 6.91 23.67
C THR A 295 5.13 6.00 24.35
N ASP A 296 4.75 5.48 25.51
CA ASP A 296 5.51 4.44 26.18
C ASP A 296 5.27 3.08 25.51
N ALA A 297 6.34 2.35 25.21
CA ALA A 297 6.29 1.09 24.47
C ALA A 297 5.61 -0.06 25.28
N ALA A 298 5.54 0.03 26.59
CA ALA A 298 4.94 -0.97 27.45
C ALA A 298 3.48 -0.67 27.82
N THR A 299 3.15 0.62 27.99
CA THR A 299 1.85 1.05 28.52
C THR A 299 0.97 1.79 27.51
N GLY A 300 1.55 2.32 26.42
CA GLY A 300 0.85 3.18 25.44
C GLY A 300 0.56 4.59 25.96
N GLU A 301 1.05 4.95 27.15
CA GLU A 301 0.86 6.28 27.73
C GLU A 301 1.66 7.35 26.98
N ARG A 302 1.09 8.54 26.85
CA ARG A 302 1.76 9.68 26.22
C ARG A 302 2.96 10.14 27.04
N ARG A 303 4.07 10.39 26.35
CA ARG A 303 5.29 10.94 26.92
C ARG A 303 5.34 12.45 26.68
N GLY A 304 4.67 13.23 27.51
CA GLY A 304 4.69 14.70 27.46
C GLY A 304 3.70 15.32 26.47
N ALA A 305 4.02 16.52 26.00
CA ALA A 305 3.22 17.28 25.04
C ALA A 305 3.27 16.66 23.62
N PRO A 306 2.33 17.02 22.73
CA PRO A 306 2.38 16.54 21.35
C PRO A 306 3.67 17.00 20.65
N LEU A 307 4.29 16.09 19.90
CA LEU A 307 5.45 16.37 19.05
C LEU A 307 5.10 17.33 17.89
N ILE A 308 3.87 17.24 17.40
CA ILE A 308 3.28 18.15 16.43
C ILE A 308 1.79 18.32 16.72
N ARG A 309 1.29 19.52 16.47
CA ARG A 309 -0.13 19.85 16.43
C ARG A 309 -0.38 20.74 15.21
N THR A 310 -1.21 20.27 14.27
CA THR A 310 -1.44 20.97 13.02
C THR A 310 -2.89 20.84 12.57
N THR A 311 -3.40 21.88 11.93
CA THR A 311 -4.69 21.83 11.22
C THR A 311 -4.42 21.56 9.76
N VAL A 312 -5.06 20.54 9.22
CA VAL A 312 -4.90 20.06 7.84
C VAL A 312 -5.43 21.10 6.86
N GLY A 313 -4.61 21.45 5.88
CA GLY A 313 -4.97 22.34 4.79
C GLY A 313 -5.75 21.68 3.66
N ALA A 314 -5.95 22.41 2.56
CA ALA A 314 -6.68 21.93 1.38
C ALA A 314 -6.01 20.72 0.68
N ASP A 315 -4.72 20.54 0.86
CA ASP A 315 -3.93 19.42 0.31
C ASP A 315 -4.01 18.14 1.17
N GLY A 316 -4.65 18.21 2.34
CA GLY A 316 -4.79 17.09 3.26
C GLY A 316 -3.55 16.76 4.08
N ARG A 317 -2.43 17.48 3.93
CA ARG A 317 -1.16 17.14 4.59
C ARG A 317 -1.14 17.53 6.05
N TRP A 318 -0.50 16.68 6.87
CA TRP A 318 -0.41 16.87 8.32
C TRP A 318 1.03 17.00 8.85
N GLY A 319 2.04 16.57 8.08
CA GLY A 319 3.46 16.65 8.46
C GLY A 319 4.16 17.88 7.87
N PRO A 320 5.51 17.94 7.90
CA PRO A 320 6.41 16.87 8.35
C PRO A 320 6.62 16.82 9.87
N LEU A 321 6.81 15.61 10.40
CA LEU A 321 7.19 15.34 11.79
C LEU A 321 8.55 14.65 11.84
N ALA A 322 9.52 15.20 12.57
CA ALA A 322 10.79 14.53 12.86
C ALA A 322 10.67 13.65 14.12
N THR A 323 11.15 12.42 14.05
CA THR A 323 11.19 11.45 15.15
C THR A 323 12.41 10.53 14.97
N ASP A 324 12.44 9.39 15.66
CA ASP A 324 13.46 8.34 15.54
C ASP A 324 12.82 6.95 15.32
N ALA A 325 13.67 5.96 15.05
CA ALA A 325 13.24 4.61 14.72
C ALA A 325 12.88 3.74 15.96
N ASN A 326 12.88 4.30 17.18
CA ASN A 326 12.60 3.58 18.42
C ASN A 326 11.35 4.08 19.15
N THR A 327 10.80 5.21 18.72
CA THR A 327 9.68 5.87 19.41
C THR A 327 8.34 5.42 18.83
N PRO A 328 7.50 4.68 19.59
CA PRO A 328 6.12 4.42 19.20
C PRO A 328 5.30 5.72 19.23
N LEU A 329 4.31 5.80 18.36
CA LEU A 329 3.54 7.02 18.15
C LEU A 329 2.04 6.79 18.29
N GLU A 330 1.35 7.77 18.86
CA GLU A 330 -0.09 7.94 18.78
C GLU A 330 -0.41 9.12 17.88
N PHE A 331 -1.21 8.88 16.84
CA PHE A 331 -1.78 9.91 15.98
C PHE A 331 -3.22 10.14 16.41
N VAL A 332 -3.56 11.36 16.78
CA VAL A 332 -4.92 11.75 17.15
C VAL A 332 -5.50 12.63 16.05
N VAL A 333 -6.60 12.19 15.44
CA VAL A 333 -7.29 12.95 14.41
C VAL A 333 -8.65 13.37 14.93
N SER A 334 -8.91 14.68 14.98
CA SER A 334 -10.19 15.27 15.36
C SER A 334 -10.77 16.03 14.17
N ALA A 335 -11.96 15.67 13.72
CA ALA A 335 -12.64 16.34 12.63
C ALA A 335 -14.15 16.34 12.83
N ALA A 336 -14.82 17.38 12.33
CA ALA A 336 -16.27 17.50 12.44
C ALA A 336 -16.98 16.30 11.78
N GLY A 337 -17.90 15.69 12.50
CA GLY A 337 -18.69 14.54 12.05
C GLY A 337 -17.98 13.19 12.15
N TYR A 338 -16.78 13.12 12.74
CA TYR A 338 -16.03 11.91 13.03
C TYR A 338 -15.84 11.70 14.53
N ALA A 339 -15.43 10.50 14.93
CA ALA A 339 -14.92 10.29 16.27
C ALA A 339 -13.52 10.93 16.42
N ILE A 340 -13.11 11.23 17.64
CA ILE A 340 -11.72 11.53 17.95
C ILE A 340 -10.97 10.21 17.81
N HIS A 341 -10.19 10.07 16.75
CA HIS A 341 -9.59 8.81 16.36
C HIS A 341 -8.14 8.74 16.80
N HIS A 342 -7.85 7.78 17.67
CA HIS A 342 -6.52 7.49 18.20
C HIS A 342 -5.92 6.33 17.43
N VAL A 343 -4.85 6.57 16.65
CA VAL A 343 -4.15 5.54 15.88
C VAL A 343 -2.78 5.33 16.50
N TYR A 344 -2.58 4.19 17.13
CA TYR A 344 -1.30 3.79 17.71
C TYR A 344 -0.52 2.96 16.71
N ARG A 345 0.78 3.23 16.61
CA ARG A 345 1.72 2.52 15.74
C ARG A 345 3.01 2.19 16.46
N SER A 346 3.59 1.05 16.14
CA SER A 346 4.96 0.71 16.46
C SER A 346 5.94 1.75 15.88
N PRO A 347 7.21 1.80 16.33
CA PRO A 347 8.20 2.72 15.78
C PRO A 347 8.35 2.59 14.27
N PHE A 348 8.46 3.72 13.58
CA PHE A 348 8.71 3.74 12.14
C PHE A 348 10.19 3.50 11.86
N PRO A 349 10.57 2.44 11.15
CA PRO A 349 11.99 2.14 10.90
C PRO A 349 12.68 3.15 10.00
N ARG A 350 11.90 3.83 9.14
CA ARG A 350 12.36 4.79 8.14
C ARG A 350 11.35 5.91 7.94
N SER A 351 11.81 6.99 7.36
CA SER A 351 10.95 8.10 6.94
C SER A 351 9.87 7.63 5.96
N SER A 352 8.72 8.31 5.98
CA SER A 352 7.62 8.03 5.08
C SER A 352 6.82 9.30 4.78
N ASN A 353 6.43 9.48 3.53
CA ASN A 353 5.53 10.54 3.08
C ASN A 353 4.13 10.01 2.72
N VAL A 354 3.86 8.74 3.04
CA VAL A 354 2.59 8.04 2.75
C VAL A 354 1.89 7.56 4.02
N VAL A 355 2.12 8.21 5.16
CA VAL A 355 1.38 7.93 6.39
C VAL A 355 -0.05 8.43 6.20
N HIS A 356 -0.97 7.48 6.10
CA HIS A 356 -2.36 7.75 5.80
C HIS A 356 -3.21 7.70 7.07
N LEU A 357 -3.94 8.76 7.34
CA LEU A 357 -4.87 8.87 8.45
C LEU A 357 -6.29 9.06 7.90
N ARG A 358 -7.20 8.18 8.29
CA ARG A 358 -8.62 8.30 7.94
C ARG A 358 -9.44 8.12 9.21
N PRO A 359 -9.99 9.20 9.76
CA PRO A 359 -10.85 9.10 10.93
C PRO A 359 -12.13 8.34 10.59
N GLU A 360 -12.65 7.61 11.57
CA GLU A 360 -13.86 6.82 11.45
C GLU A 360 -14.99 7.43 12.30
N ARG A 361 -16.20 6.94 12.07
CA ARG A 361 -17.38 7.27 12.88
C ARG A 361 -17.71 6.10 13.79
N LEU A 362 -18.12 6.37 15.03
CA LEU A 362 -18.69 5.36 15.89
C LEU A 362 -20.05 4.93 15.33
N SER A 363 -20.22 3.63 15.15
CA SER A 363 -21.54 3.06 14.85
C SER A 363 -22.48 3.17 16.06
N PRO A 364 -23.80 3.02 15.90
CA PRO A 364 -24.72 2.95 17.04
C PRO A 364 -24.34 1.86 18.05
N ALA A 365 -23.89 0.70 17.58
CA ALA A 365 -23.43 -0.39 18.43
C ALA A 365 -22.15 -0.03 19.24
N ASP A 366 -21.23 0.69 18.61
CA ASP A 366 -20.00 1.15 19.29
C ASP A 366 -20.26 2.15 20.39
N ARG A 367 -21.28 3.01 20.22
CA ARG A 367 -21.65 4.02 21.23
C ARG A 367 -22.21 3.42 22.52
N SER A 368 -22.68 2.19 22.48
CA SER A 368 -23.14 1.46 23.66
C SER A 368 -22.01 0.78 24.45
N ALA A 369 -20.82 0.67 23.87
CA ALA A 369 -19.65 0.13 24.53
C ALA A 369 -18.98 1.20 25.42
N ALA A 370 -18.28 0.76 26.48
CA ALA A 370 -17.51 1.69 27.31
C ALA A 370 -16.29 2.26 26.55
N ALA A 371 -15.61 1.40 25.78
CA ALA A 371 -14.56 1.79 24.83
C ALA A 371 -14.53 0.81 23.65
N VAL A 372 -14.04 1.26 22.51
CA VAL A 372 -13.91 0.44 21.29
C VAL A 372 -12.48 0.50 20.78
N VAL A 373 -11.90 -0.66 20.56
CA VAL A 373 -10.54 -0.81 20.04
C VAL A 373 -10.54 -1.73 18.83
N THR A 374 -9.85 -1.32 17.77
CA THR A 374 -9.68 -2.11 16.55
C THR A 374 -8.19 -2.40 16.35
N PHE A 375 -7.84 -3.65 16.07
CA PHE A 375 -6.50 -4.06 15.65
C PHE A 375 -6.51 -4.29 14.15
N VAL A 376 -5.66 -3.57 13.40
CA VAL A 376 -5.76 -3.47 11.94
C VAL A 376 -4.43 -3.83 11.27
N ARG A 377 -4.53 -4.62 10.21
CA ARG A 377 -3.44 -4.92 9.26
C ARG A 377 -3.79 -4.30 7.90
N PRO A 378 -3.55 -3.00 7.69
CA PRO A 378 -4.06 -2.30 6.51
C PRO A 378 -3.39 -2.73 5.21
N ARG A 379 -2.18 -3.30 5.26
CA ARG A 379 -1.41 -3.75 4.09
C ARG A 379 -1.60 -5.22 3.76
N GLY A 380 -2.31 -5.99 4.60
CA GLY A 380 -2.54 -7.41 4.41
C GLY A 380 -3.83 -7.87 5.04
N TYR A 381 -3.99 -9.19 5.09
CA TYR A 381 -5.11 -9.84 5.74
C TYR A 381 -4.62 -10.81 6.81
N PHE A 382 -5.35 -10.89 7.91
CA PHE A 382 -5.16 -11.91 8.93
C PHE A 382 -5.66 -13.25 8.41
N GLY A 383 -4.92 -14.32 8.66
CA GLY A 383 -5.29 -15.68 8.25
C GLY A 383 -4.88 -16.72 9.28
N LEU A 384 -5.83 -17.57 9.72
CA LEU A 384 -5.59 -18.66 10.65
C LEU A 384 -5.59 -20.01 9.91
N PRO A 385 -4.70 -20.94 10.23
CA PRO A 385 -3.68 -20.91 11.30
C PRO A 385 -2.33 -20.33 10.87
N ARG A 386 -2.21 -19.72 9.67
CA ARG A 386 -0.97 -19.16 9.11
C ARG A 386 -0.32 -18.17 10.06
N ASP A 387 -1.14 -17.28 10.63
CA ASP A 387 -0.70 -16.18 11.48
C ASP A 387 -0.96 -16.46 12.96
N GLN A 388 -0.11 -15.93 13.82
CA GLN A 388 -0.38 -15.82 15.25
C GLN A 388 -0.85 -14.39 15.52
N ILE A 389 -2.08 -14.25 16.00
CA ILE A 389 -2.73 -12.97 16.19
C ILE A 389 -3.34 -12.95 17.60
N VAL A 390 -2.73 -12.16 18.47
CA VAL A 390 -3.23 -11.95 19.83
C VAL A 390 -3.72 -10.52 19.97
N PHE A 391 -4.93 -10.33 20.45
CA PHE A 391 -5.50 -9.02 20.64
C PHE A 391 -6.11 -8.89 22.04
N ASN A 392 -5.49 -8.05 22.88
CA ASN A 392 -5.90 -7.80 24.26
C ASN A 392 -6.15 -9.13 25.01
N ASP A 393 -5.12 -10.00 25.04
CA ASP A 393 -5.08 -11.34 25.65
C ASP A 393 -5.98 -12.40 25.02
N GLN A 394 -6.77 -12.06 23.99
CA GLN A 394 -7.55 -13.02 23.22
C GLN A 394 -6.69 -13.67 22.13
N ASN A 395 -6.59 -15.01 22.14
CA ASN A 395 -5.82 -15.81 21.18
C ASN A 395 -6.68 -16.98 20.68
N PRO A 396 -7.02 -17.02 19.37
CA PRO A 396 -6.77 -15.99 18.38
C PRO A 396 -7.61 -14.73 18.59
N ALA A 397 -7.19 -13.61 17.99
CA ALA A 397 -7.95 -12.38 17.98
C ALA A 397 -9.37 -12.58 17.43
N PRO A 398 -10.40 -11.98 18.02
CA PRO A 398 -11.79 -12.25 17.67
C PRO A 398 -12.15 -11.79 16.25
N GLY A 399 -13.13 -12.46 15.65
CA GLY A 399 -13.66 -12.09 14.32
C GLY A 399 -12.79 -12.48 13.13
N ILE A 400 -11.73 -13.27 13.34
CA ILE A 400 -10.87 -13.77 12.29
C ILE A 400 -11.24 -15.24 12.00
N PRO A 401 -11.82 -15.53 10.82
CA PRO A 401 -12.19 -16.91 10.48
C PRO A 401 -10.94 -17.74 10.15
N PRO A 402 -10.96 -19.06 10.42
CA PRO A 402 -9.93 -19.95 9.93
C PRO A 402 -10.00 -20.11 8.40
N GLY A 403 -8.88 -20.47 7.78
CA GLY A 403 -8.76 -20.72 6.35
C GLY A 403 -8.14 -19.54 5.62
N VAL A 404 -8.76 -19.13 4.51
CA VAL A 404 -8.23 -18.07 3.64
C VAL A 404 -8.06 -16.76 4.38
N ALA A 405 -6.90 -16.13 4.24
CA ALA A 405 -6.62 -14.81 4.80
C ALA A 405 -7.49 -13.74 4.13
N GLY A 406 -8.54 -13.28 4.82
CA GLY A 406 -9.58 -12.47 4.19
C GLY A 406 -10.02 -11.23 4.93
N VAL A 407 -9.74 -11.09 6.25
CA VAL A 407 -10.11 -9.92 7.05
C VAL A 407 -8.88 -9.15 7.49
N ALA A 408 -8.95 -7.83 7.44
CA ALA A 408 -7.83 -6.93 7.77
C ALA A 408 -7.92 -6.36 9.18
N SER A 409 -8.96 -6.68 9.95
CA SER A 409 -9.18 -6.09 11.27
C SER A 409 -9.84 -7.07 12.24
N SER A 410 -9.53 -6.90 13.51
CA SER A 410 -10.21 -7.48 14.65
C SER A 410 -10.68 -6.34 15.55
N ARG A 411 -11.91 -6.41 16.08
CA ARG A 411 -12.53 -5.35 16.88
C ARG A 411 -13.09 -5.88 18.17
N ILE A 412 -12.84 -5.16 19.26
CA ILE A 412 -13.37 -5.48 20.59
C ILE A 412 -14.10 -4.27 21.19
N ALA A 413 -15.18 -4.54 21.90
CA ALA A 413 -15.84 -3.62 22.79
C ALA A 413 -15.40 -3.93 24.24
N LEU A 414 -14.96 -2.91 24.96
CA LEU A 414 -14.58 -3.03 26.35
C LEU A 414 -15.76 -2.66 27.25
N SER A 415 -15.86 -3.32 28.40
CA SER A 415 -16.90 -3.09 29.40
C SER A 415 -16.57 -1.97 30.39
N ASP A 416 -15.33 -1.47 30.37
CA ASP A 416 -14.81 -0.45 31.27
C ASP A 416 -14.31 0.76 30.47
N ALA A 417 -14.76 1.95 30.82
CA ALA A 417 -14.35 3.21 30.21
C ALA A 417 -13.02 3.76 30.76
N ALA A 418 -12.48 3.18 31.85
CA ALA A 418 -11.19 3.60 32.37
C ALA A 418 -10.09 3.36 31.33
N SER A 419 -9.22 4.36 31.19
CA SER A 419 -8.09 4.24 30.28
C SER A 419 -7.15 3.13 30.74
N ARG A 420 -6.96 2.12 29.91
CA ARG A 420 -6.08 0.98 30.16
C ARG A 420 -5.25 0.66 28.93
N THR A 421 -4.14 -0.02 29.17
CA THR A 421 -3.28 -0.55 28.09
C THR A 421 -4.06 -1.58 27.27
N VAL A 422 -3.97 -1.45 25.95
CA VAL A 422 -4.48 -2.41 24.95
C VAL A 422 -3.34 -2.82 24.02
N VAL A 423 -3.28 -4.10 23.67
CA VAL A 423 -2.14 -4.66 22.95
C VAL A 423 -2.61 -5.49 21.77
N GLY A 424 -1.96 -5.30 20.62
CA GLY A 424 -2.07 -6.16 19.46
C GLY A 424 -0.70 -6.76 19.13
N ASP A 425 -0.61 -8.09 19.12
CA ASP A 425 0.56 -8.85 18.68
C ASP A 425 0.26 -9.61 17.39
N TYR A 426 1.13 -9.45 16.41
CA TYR A 426 1.06 -10.13 15.12
C TYR A 426 2.37 -10.83 14.80
N ARG A 427 2.29 -12.10 14.37
CA ARG A 427 3.44 -12.85 13.84
C ARG A 427 3.03 -13.66 12.61
N SER A 428 3.85 -13.60 11.58
CA SER A 428 3.71 -14.42 10.37
C SER A 428 5.08 -14.67 9.75
N GLY A 429 5.55 -15.90 9.78
CA GLY A 429 6.92 -16.22 9.35
C GLY A 429 7.97 -15.42 10.12
N ALA A 430 8.78 -14.65 9.41
CA ALA A 430 9.81 -13.78 9.99
C ALA A 430 9.29 -12.41 10.46
N ILE A 431 8.02 -12.09 10.18
CA ILE A 431 7.41 -10.82 10.59
C ILE A 431 6.90 -10.98 12.03
N ALA A 432 7.30 -10.04 12.90
CA ALA A 432 6.74 -9.90 14.24
C ALA A 432 6.55 -8.40 14.52
N GLU A 433 5.35 -8.01 14.90
CA GLU A 433 5.04 -6.64 15.26
C GLU A 433 4.08 -6.59 16.45
N ARG A 434 4.40 -5.70 17.40
CA ARG A 434 3.58 -5.43 18.58
C ARG A 434 3.22 -3.95 18.60
N VAL A 435 1.93 -3.67 18.73
CA VAL A 435 1.41 -2.31 18.90
C VAL A 435 0.75 -2.20 20.27
N VAL A 436 1.14 -1.17 21.01
CA VAL A 436 0.61 -0.89 22.35
C VAL A 436 -0.05 0.48 22.35
N GLY A 437 -1.26 0.55 22.86
CA GLY A 437 -2.02 1.79 22.96
C GLY A 437 -2.83 1.89 24.26
N ARG A 438 -3.68 2.89 24.34
CA ARG A 438 -4.61 3.13 25.47
C ARG A 438 -6.03 3.11 24.97
N SER A 439 -6.95 2.55 25.76
CA SER A 439 -8.37 2.70 25.51
C SER A 439 -8.87 4.10 25.91
N TRP A 440 -9.89 4.56 25.19
CA TRP A 440 -10.53 5.87 25.37
C TRP A 440 -12.04 5.70 25.40
N PRO A 441 -12.81 6.49 26.19
CA PRO A 441 -14.24 6.33 26.35
C PRO A 441 -15.01 6.57 25.04
N ALA A 442 -15.83 5.62 24.64
CA ALA A 442 -16.69 5.79 23.46
C ALA A 442 -17.82 6.81 23.69
N ALA A 443 -18.24 7.00 24.96
CA ALA A 443 -19.23 8.01 25.35
C ALA A 443 -18.76 9.45 25.05
N ASP A 444 -17.45 9.69 25.10
CA ASP A 444 -16.82 10.95 24.75
C ASP A 444 -16.47 11.06 23.25
N ASN A 445 -17.06 10.19 22.44
CA ASN A 445 -16.85 10.08 20.99
C ASN A 445 -15.41 9.72 20.59
N HIS A 446 -14.72 8.87 21.34
CA HIS A 446 -13.39 8.37 21.02
C HIS A 446 -13.41 7.00 20.37
N LEU A 447 -12.49 6.74 19.45
CA LEU A 447 -12.22 5.46 18.80
C LEU A 447 -10.73 5.19 18.78
N VAL A 448 -10.34 3.93 19.03
CA VAL A 448 -8.93 3.51 19.07
C VAL A 448 -8.62 2.50 17.98
N THR A 449 -7.49 2.68 17.31
CA THR A 449 -6.93 1.73 16.36
C THR A 449 -5.49 1.42 16.72
N LEU A 450 -5.16 0.13 16.82
CA LEU A 450 -3.79 -0.38 16.85
C LEU A 450 -3.46 -0.78 15.40
N GLU A 451 -2.57 -0.05 14.74
CA GLU A 451 -2.30 -0.24 13.31
C GLU A 451 -0.89 -0.79 13.06
N LEU A 452 -0.82 -1.95 12.39
CA LEU A 452 0.43 -2.59 11.97
C LEU A 452 1.06 -1.89 10.77
N HIS A 453 2.40 -1.96 10.69
CA HIS A 453 3.15 -1.58 9.50
C HIS A 453 3.18 -2.68 8.43
N TYR A 454 3.01 -3.98 8.83
CA TYR A 454 3.15 -5.16 7.97
C TYR A 454 1.84 -5.84 7.64
#